data_dc5f2905ad20ea918e5d09454033e039
#
_entry.id   dc5f2905ad20ea918e5d09454033e039
#
_cell.length_a   1.000
_cell.length_b   1.000
_cell.length_c   1.000
_cell.angle_alpha   90.00
_cell.angle_beta   90.00
_cell.angle_gamma   90.00
#
_symmetry.space_group_name_H-M   'P 1'
#
loop_
_entity.id
_entity.type
_entity.pdbx_description
1 polymer ?
#
loop_
_entity_poly.entity_id
_entity_poly.type
_entity_poly.pdbx_seq_one_letter_code
_entity_poly.pdbx_strand_id
1 'polypeptide(L)' 'MIRRQYPEGSRVRLIQMDDAQAPPPGTEGMVVGVDDIGSLLVNWDNGSGLNVILGVDRIEKLQ' A
#
# COMPACT_ATOMS: atom_id res chain seq x y z
N MET A 1 5.42 -0.30 -14.75
CA MET A 1 3.97 -0.38 -14.53
C MET A 1 3.69 -0.89 -13.14
N ILE A 2 2.67 -0.34 -12.51
CA ILE A 2 2.37 -0.62 -11.10
C ILE A 2 2.15 -2.10 -10.82
N ARG A 3 1.39 -2.77 -11.67
CA ARG A 3 1.09 -4.20 -11.47
C ARG A 3 2.32 -5.09 -11.56
N ARG A 4 3.33 -4.66 -12.29
CA ARG A 4 4.59 -5.39 -12.36
C ARG A 4 5.45 -5.19 -11.12
N GLN A 5 5.44 -3.95 -10.59
CA GLN A 5 6.21 -3.63 -9.39
C GLN A 5 5.57 -4.21 -8.15
N TYR A 6 4.23 -4.23 -8.11
CA TYR A 6 3.46 -4.64 -6.95
C TYR A 6 2.38 -5.65 -7.35
N PRO A 7 2.79 -6.88 -7.71
CA PRO A 7 1.79 -7.90 -8.03
C PRO A 7 1.00 -8.28 -6.79
N GLU A 8 -0.20 -8.83 -7.02
CA GLU A 8 -1.02 -9.34 -5.92
C GLU A 8 -0.20 -10.29 -5.06
N GLY A 9 -0.36 -10.16 -3.75
CA GLY A 9 0.39 -10.96 -2.79
C GLY A 9 1.70 -10.33 -2.36
N SER A 10 2.12 -9.22 -2.99
CA SER A 10 3.35 -8.52 -2.55
C SER A 10 3.17 -8.00 -1.14
N ARG A 11 4.23 -8.10 -0.34
CA ARG A 11 4.25 -7.50 1.00
C ARG A 11 4.88 -6.12 0.92
N VAL A 12 4.27 -5.17 1.60
CA VAL A 12 4.75 -3.79 1.65
C VAL A 12 4.73 -3.29 3.08
N ARG A 13 5.54 -2.26 3.33
CA ARG A 13 5.58 -1.56 4.61
C ARG A 13 5.27 -0.09 4.37
N LEU A 14 4.41 0.47 5.19
CA LEU A 14 4.09 1.89 5.10
C LEU A 14 5.24 2.73 5.63
N ILE A 15 5.70 3.68 4.83
CA ILE A 15 6.73 4.64 5.24
C ILE A 15 6.07 5.95 5.65
N GLN A 16 5.19 6.47 4.80
CA GLN A 16 4.52 7.74 5.08
C GLN A 16 3.21 7.82 4.30
N MET A 17 2.15 8.21 5.00
CA MET A 17 0.86 8.49 4.39
C MET A 17 0.24 9.64 5.15
N ASP A 18 -0.03 10.74 4.45
CA ASP A 18 -0.56 11.95 5.06
C ASP A 18 -2.09 11.89 5.06
N ASP A 19 -2.64 11.09 5.94
CA ASP A 19 -4.08 10.87 6.07
C ASP A 19 -4.38 10.63 7.54
N ALA A 20 -5.46 11.24 8.03
CA ALA A 20 -5.84 11.12 9.44
C ALA A 20 -6.13 9.67 9.85
N GLN A 21 -6.50 8.82 8.89
CA GLN A 21 -6.83 7.42 9.16
C GLN A 21 -5.73 6.47 8.72
N ALA A 22 -4.55 6.98 8.39
CA ALA A 22 -3.45 6.15 7.96
C ALA A 22 -2.99 5.21 9.07
N PRO A 23 -2.59 3.98 8.71
CA PRO A 23 -1.90 3.13 9.69
C PRO A 23 -0.61 3.81 10.14
N PRO A 24 -0.10 3.48 11.33
CA PRO A 24 1.18 4.04 11.75
C PRO A 24 2.30 3.64 10.78
N PRO A 25 3.30 4.50 10.59
CA PRO A 25 4.47 4.12 9.81
C PRO A 25 5.08 2.83 10.35
N GLY A 26 5.53 1.97 9.44
CA GLY A 26 6.05 0.65 9.79
C GLY A 26 5.01 -0.45 9.71
N THR A 27 3.72 -0.12 9.59
CA THR A 27 2.68 -1.13 9.40
C THR A 27 2.90 -1.85 8.08
N GLU A 28 2.81 -3.17 8.10
CA GLU A 28 2.95 -3.98 6.91
C GLU A 28 1.58 -4.37 6.39
N GLY A 29 1.53 -4.72 5.12
CA GLY A 29 0.31 -5.14 4.48
C GLY A 29 0.58 -5.96 3.24
N MET A 30 -0.49 -6.45 2.63
CA MET A 30 -0.41 -7.24 1.41
C MET A 30 -1.17 -6.56 0.29
N VAL A 31 -0.54 -6.45 -0.86
CA VAL A 31 -1.19 -5.90 -2.06
C VAL A 31 -2.23 -6.90 -2.54
N VAL A 32 -3.46 -6.43 -2.72
CA VAL A 32 -4.55 -7.27 -3.23
C VAL A 32 -4.99 -6.85 -4.64
N GLY A 33 -4.45 -5.78 -5.16
CA GLY A 33 -4.74 -5.36 -6.52
C GLY A 33 -4.34 -3.93 -6.79
N VAL A 34 -4.70 -3.45 -7.96
CA VAL A 34 -4.51 -2.08 -8.40
C VAL A 34 -5.83 -1.62 -9.00
N ASP A 35 -6.32 -0.45 -8.62
CA ASP A 35 -7.57 0.04 -9.18
C ASP A 35 -7.35 0.80 -10.50
N ASP A 36 -8.45 1.26 -11.09
CA ASP A 36 -8.41 1.88 -12.43
C ASP A 36 -7.67 3.22 -12.46
N ILE A 37 -7.53 3.87 -11.33
CA ILE A 37 -6.81 5.15 -11.26
C ILE A 37 -5.35 4.97 -10.83
N GLY A 38 -4.90 3.72 -10.68
CA GLY A 38 -3.51 3.43 -10.38
C GLY A 38 -3.17 3.41 -8.90
N SER A 39 -4.17 3.37 -8.01
CA SER A 39 -3.92 3.20 -6.58
C SER A 39 -3.70 1.74 -6.25
N LEU A 40 -2.82 1.48 -5.30
CA LEU A 40 -2.63 0.13 -4.78
C LEU A 40 -3.71 -0.18 -3.75
N LEU A 41 -4.36 -1.32 -3.93
CA LEU A 41 -5.30 -1.82 -2.95
C LEU A 41 -4.52 -2.70 -1.98
N VAL A 42 -4.49 -2.31 -0.72
CA VAL A 42 -3.67 -2.98 0.28
C VAL A 42 -4.53 -3.39 1.47
N ASN A 43 -4.36 -4.63 1.90
CA ASN A 43 -4.87 -5.11 3.18
C ASN A 43 -3.77 -4.92 4.21
N TRP A 44 -3.92 -3.91 5.06
CA TRP A 44 -2.95 -3.64 6.12
C TRP A 44 -3.15 -4.60 7.27
N ASP A 45 -2.06 -5.05 7.87
CA ASP A 45 -2.11 -6.06 8.95
C ASP A 45 -2.85 -5.55 10.19
N ASN A 46 -2.98 -4.23 10.35
CA ASN A 46 -3.71 -3.64 11.46
C ASN A 46 -5.23 -3.54 11.21
N GLY A 47 -5.71 -4.08 10.10
CA GLY A 47 -7.13 -4.04 9.75
C GLY A 47 -7.55 -2.86 8.89
N SER A 48 -6.65 -1.91 8.62
CA SER A 48 -6.96 -0.78 7.75
C SER A 48 -7.06 -1.25 6.30
N GLY A 49 -7.95 -0.64 5.54
CA GLY A 49 -8.10 -0.90 4.11
C GLY A 49 -7.78 0.31 3.24
N LEU A 50 -7.00 1.27 3.74
CA LEU A 50 -6.68 2.45 2.96
C LEU A 50 -5.79 2.11 1.77
N ASN A 51 -6.16 2.64 0.61
CA ASN A 51 -5.37 2.44 -0.61
C ASN A 51 -4.15 3.35 -0.61
N VAL A 52 -3.13 2.95 -1.35
CA VAL A 52 -1.90 3.72 -1.49
C VAL A 52 -1.90 4.44 -2.83
N ILE A 53 -1.64 5.73 -2.82
CA ILE A 53 -1.49 6.53 -4.03
C ILE A 53 0.01 6.70 -4.28
N LEU A 54 0.53 5.97 -5.26
CA LEU A 54 1.95 6.04 -5.58
C LEU A 54 2.31 7.43 -6.05
N GLY A 55 3.44 7.94 -5.56
CA GLY A 55 3.85 9.31 -5.83
C GLY A 55 3.38 10.32 -4.80
N VAL A 56 2.37 9.96 -4.00
CA VAL A 56 1.88 10.78 -2.88
C VAL A 56 2.23 10.10 -1.57
N ASP A 57 1.84 8.84 -1.43
CA ASP A 57 2.17 8.04 -0.25
C ASP A 57 3.47 7.29 -0.49
N ARG A 58 4.17 6.96 0.57
CA ARG A 58 5.46 6.28 0.48
C ARG A 58 5.36 4.92 1.13
N ILE A 59 5.73 3.90 0.36
CA ILE A 59 5.77 2.52 0.83
C ILE A 59 7.09 1.89 0.41
N GLU A 60 7.41 0.78 1.05
CA GLU A 60 8.58 -0.02 0.74
C GLU A 60 8.11 -1.43 0.43
N LYS A 61 8.57 -1.98 -0.70
CA LYS A 61 8.24 -3.36 -1.05
C LYS A 61 9.18 -4.29 -0.28
N LEU A 62 8.62 -5.27 0.41
CA LEU A 62 9.40 -6.20 1.23
C LEU A 62 9.80 -7.44 0.45
N GLN A 63 8.95 -7.86 -0.43
CA GLN A 63 9.23 -9.06 -1.23
C GLN A 63 8.40 -9.05 -2.49
#